data_f424b59fe833f42c24302eaf4c9ec35c
#
_entry.id   f424b59fe833f42c24302eaf4c9ec35c
#
_cell.length_a   1.000
_cell.length_b   1.000
_cell.length_c   1.000
_cell.angle_alpha   90.00
_cell.angle_beta   90.00
_cell.angle_gamma   90.00
#
_symmetry.space_group_name_H-M   'P 1'
#
loop_
_entity.id
_entity.type
_entity.pdbx_description
1 polymer ?
#
loop_
_entity_poly.entity_id
_entity_poly.type
_entity_poly.pdbx_seq_one_letter_code
_entity_poly.pdbx_strand_id
1 'polypeptide(L)'
;MRWSRQGPMLALALLALAACSDDSPYVVVSGGGIIFNYRIAEATAGIVAEVARALPEGGVIEASFENPAGGPPIVETKPVTEDRRRFSFVTPPLSGIKADTDYKVVVRVLDAEGTEVQRVETKVHSDLDQSILPDVPLTLGPGYARNPAAVE
;
A
#
# COMPACT_ATOMS: atom_id res chain seq x y z
N MET A 1 -34.83 16.88 -72.44
CA MET A 1 -33.90 15.82 -72.01
C MET A 1 -33.00 16.37 -70.99
N ARG A 2 -33.18 16.06 -69.69
CA ARG A 2 -32.34 16.45 -68.61
C ARG A 2 -31.90 15.18 -67.88
N TRP A 3 -30.64 14.81 -68.00
CA TRP A 3 -30.06 13.68 -67.31
C TRP A 3 -29.60 14.15 -65.91
N SER A 4 -30.29 13.64 -64.93
CA SER A 4 -29.92 13.73 -63.53
C SER A 4 -28.85 12.66 -63.22
N ARG A 5 -27.62 13.11 -62.94
CA ARG A 5 -26.55 12.23 -62.39
C ARG A 5 -26.65 12.25 -60.88
N GLN A 6 -27.18 11.17 -60.35
CA GLN A 6 -27.09 10.85 -58.91
C GLN A 6 -25.75 10.17 -58.66
N GLY A 7 -24.84 10.85 -57.95
CA GLY A 7 -23.61 10.27 -57.43
C GLY A 7 -23.90 9.50 -56.16
N PRO A 8 -23.24 8.35 -55.94
CA PRO A 8 -23.41 7.62 -54.68
C PRO A 8 -22.67 8.34 -53.55
N MET A 9 -23.42 8.69 -52.53
CA MET A 9 -22.91 9.21 -51.26
C MET A 9 -22.23 8.06 -50.52
N LEU A 10 -20.89 8.06 -50.48
CA LEU A 10 -20.10 7.09 -49.70
C LEU A 10 -20.22 7.49 -48.25
N ALA A 11 -21.09 6.81 -47.50
CA ALA A 11 -21.19 6.96 -46.06
C ALA A 11 -19.96 6.29 -45.40
N LEU A 12 -18.99 7.08 -45.00
CA LEU A 12 -17.85 6.63 -44.22
C LEU A 12 -18.31 6.40 -42.78
N ALA A 13 -18.63 5.16 -42.42
CA ALA A 13 -18.92 4.77 -41.06
C ALA A 13 -17.60 4.76 -40.27
N LEU A 14 -17.37 5.80 -39.46
CA LEU A 14 -16.35 5.76 -38.42
C LEU A 14 -16.80 4.78 -37.32
N LEU A 15 -16.25 3.57 -37.35
CA LEU A 15 -16.26 2.71 -36.16
C LEU A 15 -15.37 3.36 -35.08
N ALA A 16 -16.00 4.03 -34.13
CA ALA A 16 -15.37 4.36 -32.88
C ALA A 16 -15.12 3.04 -32.12
N LEU A 17 -13.91 2.54 -32.15
CA LEU A 17 -13.44 1.52 -31.21
C LEU A 17 -13.48 2.18 -29.82
N ALA A 18 -14.55 1.94 -29.06
CA ALA A 18 -14.56 2.16 -27.63
C ALA A 18 -13.56 1.15 -27.04
N ALA A 19 -12.33 1.60 -26.83
CA ALA A 19 -11.41 0.89 -25.98
C ALA A 19 -12.04 0.89 -24.59
N CYS A 20 -12.57 -0.26 -24.16
CA CYS A 20 -12.90 -0.50 -22.76
C CYS A 20 -11.57 -0.45 -22.00
N SER A 21 -11.18 0.72 -21.51
CA SER A 21 -10.17 0.82 -20.47
C SER A 21 -10.78 0.17 -19.23
N ASP A 22 -10.16 -0.90 -18.75
CA ASP A 22 -10.50 -1.48 -17.45
C ASP A 22 -10.03 -0.51 -16.38
N ASP A 23 -10.94 0.36 -15.93
CA ASP A 23 -10.68 1.37 -14.89
C ASP A 23 -10.69 0.78 -13.47
N SER A 24 -10.78 -0.56 -13.33
CA SER A 24 -10.70 -1.20 -12.03
C SER A 24 -9.30 -1.00 -11.40
N PRO A 25 -9.21 -0.86 -10.07
CA PRO A 25 -7.92 -0.67 -9.42
C PRO A 25 -7.02 -1.91 -9.58
N TYR A 26 -5.72 -1.72 -9.61
CA TYR A 26 -4.74 -2.82 -9.57
C TYR A 26 -4.73 -3.50 -8.20
N VAL A 27 -4.74 -2.67 -7.14
CA VAL A 27 -4.76 -3.14 -5.76
C VAL A 27 -5.81 -2.39 -4.95
N VAL A 28 -6.32 -3.06 -3.91
CA VAL A 28 -7.16 -2.47 -2.87
C VAL A 28 -6.52 -2.73 -1.52
N VAL A 29 -6.54 -1.75 -0.62
CA VAL A 29 -6.08 -1.94 0.76
C VAL A 29 -7.20 -2.60 1.54
N SER A 30 -6.97 -3.84 1.99
CA SER A 30 -7.98 -4.66 2.68
C SER A 30 -7.88 -4.59 4.21
N GLY A 31 -6.81 -4.02 4.75
CA GLY A 31 -6.62 -3.85 6.17
C GLY A 31 -5.28 -3.24 6.54
N GLY A 32 -5.17 -2.82 7.79
CA GLY A 32 -3.95 -2.25 8.34
C GLY A 32 -4.15 -1.83 9.79
N GLY A 33 -3.05 -1.55 10.48
CA GLY A 33 -3.07 -1.13 11.86
C GLY A 33 -1.68 -0.95 12.45
N ILE A 34 -1.65 -0.55 13.71
CA ILE A 34 -0.43 -0.46 14.52
C ILE A 34 -0.42 -1.62 15.49
N ILE A 35 0.71 -2.30 15.58
CA ILE A 35 0.92 -3.45 16.46
C ILE A 35 1.93 -3.07 17.52
N PHE A 36 1.54 -3.17 18.79
CA PHE A 36 2.41 -3.00 19.95
C PHE A 36 2.84 -4.38 20.45
N ASN A 37 4.13 -4.67 20.33
CA ASN A 37 4.71 -5.93 20.80
C ASN A 37 5.44 -5.73 22.14
N TYR A 38 4.75 -6.00 23.22
CA TYR A 38 5.29 -5.86 24.58
C TYR A 38 6.50 -6.75 24.86
N ARG A 39 6.59 -7.89 24.19
CA ARG A 39 7.68 -8.86 24.41
C ARG A 39 9.03 -8.27 24.04
N ILE A 40 9.08 -7.52 22.94
CA ILE A 40 10.30 -6.92 22.42
C ILE A 40 10.31 -5.39 22.56
N ALA A 41 9.28 -4.81 23.22
CA ALA A 41 9.11 -3.39 23.42
C ALA A 41 9.15 -2.56 22.12
N GLU A 42 8.48 -3.07 21.06
CA GLU A 42 8.46 -2.43 19.75
C GLU A 42 7.03 -2.22 19.26
N ALA A 43 6.82 -1.16 18.49
CA ALA A 43 5.60 -0.92 17.74
C ALA A 43 5.91 -0.83 16.25
N THR A 44 5.05 -1.40 15.42
CA THR A 44 5.14 -1.34 13.97
C THR A 44 3.79 -0.97 13.37
N ALA A 45 3.79 -0.32 12.21
CA ALA A 45 2.59 -0.15 11.39
C ALA A 45 2.61 -1.13 10.22
N GLY A 46 1.45 -1.62 9.84
CA GLY A 46 1.34 -2.50 8.68
C GLY A 46 0.05 -2.28 7.91
N ILE A 47 0.09 -2.62 6.63
CA ILE A 47 -1.07 -2.70 5.76
C ILE A 47 -1.02 -3.95 4.89
N VAL A 48 -2.18 -4.34 4.38
CA VAL A 48 -2.33 -5.41 3.39
C VAL A 48 -2.98 -4.83 2.15
N ALA A 49 -2.32 -4.99 1.01
CA ALA A 49 -2.85 -4.68 -0.31
C ALA A 49 -3.20 -5.98 -1.05
N GLU A 50 -4.41 -6.12 -1.51
CA GLU A 50 -4.89 -7.25 -2.31
C GLU A 50 -4.95 -6.90 -3.77
N VAL A 51 -4.49 -7.82 -4.62
CA VAL A 51 -4.49 -7.66 -6.07
C VAL A 51 -5.91 -7.84 -6.60
N ALA A 52 -6.46 -6.80 -7.23
CA ALA A 52 -7.79 -6.80 -7.82
C ALA A 52 -7.77 -7.10 -9.31
N ARG A 53 -6.67 -6.75 -10.02
CA ARG A 53 -6.43 -7.12 -11.43
C ARG A 53 -4.96 -7.38 -11.68
N ALA A 54 -4.61 -7.88 -12.88
CA ALA A 54 -3.22 -8.14 -13.25
C ALA A 54 -2.34 -6.90 -13.07
N LEU A 55 -1.27 -7.06 -12.30
CA LEU A 55 -0.28 -6.01 -12.04
C LEU A 55 0.65 -5.83 -13.24
N PRO A 56 1.27 -4.65 -13.42
CA PRO A 56 2.29 -4.43 -14.43
C PRO A 56 3.47 -5.38 -14.24
N GLU A 57 3.84 -6.11 -15.31
CA GLU A 57 5.01 -6.99 -15.27
C GLU A 57 6.28 -6.17 -15.02
N GLY A 58 7.17 -6.66 -14.15
CA GLY A 58 8.40 -5.95 -13.77
C GLY A 58 8.19 -4.71 -12.90
N GLY A 59 6.94 -4.43 -12.53
CA GLY A 59 6.60 -3.30 -11.67
C GLY A 59 6.89 -3.55 -10.19
N VAL A 60 6.59 -2.55 -9.38
CA VAL A 60 6.72 -2.60 -7.92
C VAL A 60 5.48 -2.02 -7.24
N ILE A 61 5.19 -2.49 -6.02
CA ILE A 61 4.23 -1.85 -5.13
C ILE A 61 5.02 -1.22 -3.99
N GLU A 62 4.73 0.04 -3.74
CA GLU A 62 5.35 0.84 -2.69
C GLU A 62 4.30 1.26 -1.68
N ALA A 63 4.60 1.11 -0.39
CA ALA A 63 3.82 1.63 0.72
C ALA A 63 4.64 2.67 1.48
N SER A 64 4.12 3.88 1.55
CA SER A 64 4.75 5.01 2.25
C SER A 64 3.93 5.33 3.49
N PHE A 65 4.52 5.16 4.66
CA PHE A 65 3.91 5.39 5.96
C PHE A 65 4.35 6.73 6.54
N GLU A 66 3.41 7.51 7.06
CA GLU A 66 3.74 8.68 7.87
C GLU A 66 4.58 8.25 9.07
N ASN A 67 5.64 9.02 9.33
CA ASN A 67 6.54 8.74 10.46
C ASN A 67 6.01 9.43 11.73
N PRO A 68 5.56 8.67 12.77
CA PRO A 68 5.02 9.25 13.98
C PRO A 68 6.01 10.13 14.75
N ALA A 69 7.32 9.86 14.61
CA ALA A 69 8.39 10.68 15.21
C ALA A 69 8.65 11.99 14.44
N GLY A 70 7.97 12.17 13.29
CA GLY A 70 8.23 13.27 12.36
C GLY A 70 9.37 12.96 11.38
N GLY A 71 9.58 13.87 10.42
CA GLY A 71 10.59 13.69 9.37
C GLY A 71 10.05 12.97 8.13
N PRO A 72 10.92 12.37 7.30
CA PRO A 72 10.50 11.74 6.07
C PRO A 72 9.63 10.50 6.32
N PRO A 73 8.71 10.20 5.39
CA PRO A 73 7.92 8.99 5.47
C PRO A 73 8.81 7.74 5.39
N ILE A 74 8.31 6.65 5.99
CA ILE A 74 8.94 5.34 5.94
C ILE A 74 8.40 4.61 4.72
N VAL A 75 9.28 4.20 3.82
CA VAL A 75 8.90 3.61 2.52
C VAL A 75 9.32 2.15 2.46
N GLU A 76 8.34 1.29 2.18
CA GLU A 76 8.52 -0.14 1.96
C GLU A 76 8.14 -0.49 0.53
N THR A 77 9.00 -1.22 -0.18
CA THR A 77 8.79 -1.58 -1.59
C THR A 77 8.85 -3.09 -1.79
N LYS A 78 7.95 -3.61 -2.62
CA LYS A 78 7.91 -5.03 -2.99
C LYS A 78 7.79 -5.20 -4.50
N PRO A 79 8.61 -6.05 -5.13
CA PRO A 79 8.49 -6.35 -6.55
C PRO A 79 7.18 -7.10 -6.82
N VAL A 80 6.60 -6.81 -7.98
CA VAL A 80 5.47 -7.57 -8.52
C VAL A 80 5.95 -8.96 -8.93
N THR A 81 5.22 -9.99 -8.50
CA THR A 81 5.43 -11.39 -8.89
C THR A 81 4.10 -11.97 -9.34
N GLU A 82 4.10 -12.79 -10.40
CA GLU A 82 2.87 -13.27 -11.06
C GLU A 82 1.90 -14.02 -10.14
N ASP A 83 2.45 -14.80 -9.19
CA ASP A 83 1.63 -15.66 -8.31
C ASP A 83 1.14 -14.96 -7.04
N ARG A 84 1.60 -13.73 -6.78
CA ARG A 84 1.26 -13.05 -5.54
C ARG A 84 -0.04 -12.28 -5.66
N ARG A 85 -1.02 -12.67 -4.82
CA ARG A 85 -2.34 -12.03 -4.73
C ARG A 85 -2.48 -11.06 -3.57
N ARG A 86 -1.50 -11.05 -2.65
CA ARG A 86 -1.51 -10.23 -1.46
C ARG A 86 -0.10 -9.73 -1.14
N PHE A 87 0.00 -8.46 -0.82
CA PHE A 87 1.23 -7.78 -0.40
C PHE A 87 1.04 -7.22 1.00
N SER A 88 1.79 -7.73 1.98
CA SER A 88 1.81 -7.20 3.33
C SER A 88 3.04 -6.31 3.50
N PHE A 89 2.83 -5.08 3.94
CA PHE A 89 3.88 -4.11 4.23
C PHE A 89 3.90 -3.88 5.74
N VAL A 90 5.08 -3.91 6.33
CA VAL A 90 5.28 -3.68 7.77
C VAL A 90 6.49 -2.79 7.91
N THR A 91 6.36 -1.71 8.68
CA THR A 91 7.47 -0.78 8.94
C THR A 91 8.52 -1.42 9.84
N PRO A 92 9.76 -0.91 9.85
CA PRO A 92 10.65 -1.03 10.99
C PRO A 92 9.99 -0.53 12.28
N PRO A 93 10.58 -0.80 13.46
CA PRO A 93 10.07 -0.27 14.72
C PRO A 93 9.87 1.25 14.68
N LEU A 94 8.70 1.69 15.12
CA LEU A 94 8.30 3.09 15.16
C LEU A 94 8.51 3.68 16.55
N SER A 95 8.65 5.01 16.60
CA SER A 95 8.64 5.79 17.83
C SER A 95 7.73 7.03 17.67
N GLY A 96 7.25 7.56 18.79
CA GLY A 96 6.44 8.78 18.80
C GLY A 96 4.96 8.55 18.49
N ILE A 97 4.47 7.31 18.53
CA ILE A 97 3.06 6.98 18.32
C ILE A 97 2.23 7.60 19.45
N LYS A 98 1.13 8.28 19.07
CA LYS A 98 0.17 8.92 19.98
C LYS A 98 -1.16 8.21 19.94
N ALA A 99 -1.82 8.17 21.10
CA ALA A 99 -3.18 7.67 21.20
C ALA A 99 -4.15 8.52 20.35
N ASP A 100 -5.25 7.91 19.95
CA ASP A 100 -6.34 8.52 19.17
C ASP A 100 -5.83 9.29 17.93
N THR A 101 -4.83 8.75 17.25
CA THR A 101 -4.16 9.41 16.13
C THR A 101 -4.19 8.55 14.86
N ASP A 102 -4.56 9.20 13.76
CA ASP A 102 -4.49 8.62 12.41
C ASP A 102 -3.13 8.95 11.77
N TYR A 103 -2.48 7.95 11.22
CA TYR A 103 -1.23 8.08 10.45
C TYR A 103 -1.50 7.74 9.00
N LYS A 104 -1.15 8.67 8.09
CA LYS A 104 -1.36 8.51 6.66
C LYS A 104 -0.50 7.40 6.09
N VAL A 105 -1.10 6.60 5.19
CA VAL A 105 -0.40 5.62 4.38
C VAL A 105 -0.76 5.84 2.92
N VAL A 106 0.23 5.84 2.05
CA VAL A 106 0.06 5.94 0.60
C VAL A 106 0.61 4.68 -0.04
N VAL A 107 -0.23 3.98 -0.81
CA VAL A 107 0.17 2.83 -1.61
C VAL A 107 0.24 3.27 -3.07
N ARG A 108 1.37 2.99 -3.74
CA ARG A 108 1.56 3.26 -5.15
C ARG A 108 1.86 1.96 -5.90
N VAL A 109 1.28 1.81 -7.06
CA VAL A 109 1.68 0.78 -8.03
C VAL A 109 2.47 1.49 -9.11
N LEU A 110 3.70 1.05 -9.33
CA LEU A 110 4.60 1.57 -10.34
C LEU A 110 4.82 0.49 -11.40
N ASP A 111 4.88 0.89 -12.67
CA ASP A 111 5.26 -0.03 -13.75
C ASP A 111 6.79 -0.27 -13.79
N ALA A 112 7.27 -1.02 -14.79
CA ALA A 112 8.68 -1.35 -14.94
C ALA A 112 9.58 -0.12 -15.21
N GLU A 113 9.00 0.94 -15.75
CA GLU A 113 9.65 2.23 -16.02
C GLU A 113 9.63 3.17 -14.80
N GLY A 114 8.94 2.76 -13.71
CA GLY A 114 8.78 3.55 -12.50
C GLY A 114 7.66 4.59 -12.58
N THR A 115 6.78 4.48 -13.58
CA THR A 115 5.62 5.37 -13.72
C THR A 115 4.52 4.93 -12.74
N GLU A 116 3.95 5.89 -12.00
CA GLU A 116 2.82 5.63 -11.11
C GLU A 116 1.55 5.36 -11.94
N VAL A 117 1.05 4.13 -11.87
CA VAL A 117 -0.18 3.69 -12.56
C VAL A 117 -1.39 3.59 -11.63
N GLN A 118 -1.16 3.59 -10.33
CA GLN A 118 -2.21 3.72 -9.31
C GLN A 118 -1.65 4.31 -8.02
N ARG A 119 -2.49 5.12 -7.35
CA ARG A 119 -2.26 5.67 -6.03
C ARG A 119 -3.49 5.47 -5.16
N VAL A 120 -3.28 4.93 -3.95
CA VAL A 120 -4.31 4.76 -2.93
C VAL A 120 -3.85 5.47 -1.67
N GLU A 121 -4.65 6.38 -1.14
CA GLU A 121 -4.41 7.00 0.16
C GLU A 121 -5.32 6.35 1.20
N THR A 122 -4.73 5.95 2.30
CA THR A 122 -5.41 5.34 3.45
C THR A 122 -4.75 5.82 4.74
N LYS A 123 -5.17 5.26 5.86
CA LYS A 123 -4.60 5.56 7.17
C LYS A 123 -4.59 4.32 8.05
N VAL A 124 -3.69 4.31 9.02
CA VAL A 124 -3.73 3.39 10.16
C VAL A 124 -4.00 4.21 11.42
N HIS A 125 -4.89 3.73 12.26
CA HIS A 125 -5.26 4.39 13.51
C HIS A 125 -4.53 3.76 14.69
N SER A 126 -4.12 4.58 15.67
CA SER A 126 -3.64 4.10 16.95
C SER A 126 -4.57 4.54 18.06
N ASP A 127 -5.18 3.59 18.74
CA ASP A 127 -5.95 3.82 19.96
C ASP A 127 -5.05 4.08 21.18
N LEU A 128 -3.76 3.66 21.08
CA LEU A 128 -2.82 3.63 22.18
C LEU A 128 -1.63 4.57 21.94
N ASP A 129 -1.12 5.15 23.02
CA ASP A 129 0.15 5.89 23.05
C ASP A 129 1.32 4.91 23.20
N GLN A 130 2.47 5.25 22.64
CA GLN A 130 3.66 4.41 22.68
C GLN A 130 4.17 4.13 24.12
N SER A 131 3.84 5.01 25.05
CA SER A 131 4.21 4.82 26.47
C SER A 131 3.59 3.57 27.13
N ILE A 132 2.65 2.89 26.44
CA ILE A 132 2.14 1.59 26.91
C ILE A 132 3.19 0.47 26.81
N LEU A 133 4.19 0.63 25.93
CA LEU A 133 5.29 -0.34 25.84
C LEU A 133 6.21 -0.27 27.06
N PRO A 134 6.76 -1.41 27.51
CA PRO A 134 7.77 -1.39 28.56
C PRO A 134 9.05 -0.69 28.10
N ASP A 135 9.81 -0.12 29.04
CA ASP A 135 11.07 0.58 28.75
C ASP A 135 12.13 -0.34 28.16
N VAL A 136 12.06 -1.62 28.50
CA VAL A 136 12.96 -2.66 28.00
C VAL A 136 12.18 -3.88 27.53
N PRO A 137 12.67 -4.66 26.56
CA PRO A 137 12.04 -5.90 26.13
C PRO A 137 11.81 -6.86 27.31
N LEU A 138 10.63 -7.46 27.38
CA LEU A 138 10.33 -8.50 28.40
C LEU A 138 11.07 -9.81 28.11
N THR A 139 11.42 -10.04 26.85
CA THR A 139 12.13 -11.25 26.40
C THR A 139 13.27 -10.91 25.47
N LEU A 140 14.29 -11.78 25.45
CA LEU A 140 15.49 -11.64 24.64
C LEU A 140 15.63 -12.83 23.69
N GLY A 141 16.18 -12.52 22.50
CA GLY A 141 16.58 -13.50 21.50
C GLY A 141 15.43 -14.27 20.85
N PRO A 142 15.74 -15.13 19.88
CA PRO A 142 14.74 -15.86 19.10
C PRO A 142 13.96 -16.91 19.94
N GLY A 143 14.54 -17.36 21.08
CA GLY A 143 13.89 -18.30 22.02
C GLY A 143 13.01 -17.63 23.06
N TYR A 144 12.82 -16.31 23.00
CA TYR A 144 12.01 -15.55 23.97
C TYR A 144 12.42 -15.78 25.43
N ALA A 145 13.71 -15.89 25.70
CA ALA A 145 14.21 -16.00 27.09
C ALA A 145 13.81 -14.75 27.89
N ARG A 146 13.45 -14.95 29.16
CA ARG A 146 13.09 -13.84 30.05
C ARG A 146 14.24 -12.85 30.14
N ASN A 147 13.94 -11.55 29.99
CA ASN A 147 14.92 -10.50 30.15
C ASN A 147 15.14 -10.21 31.65
N PRO A 148 16.35 -10.41 32.21
CA PRO A 148 16.61 -10.12 33.64
C PRO A 148 16.42 -8.63 33.99
N ALA A 149 16.66 -7.72 33.01
CA ALA A 149 16.50 -6.29 33.22
C ALA A 149 15.03 -5.81 33.24
N ALA A 150 14.08 -6.67 32.85
CA ALA A 150 12.66 -6.35 32.87
C ALA A 150 11.96 -6.75 34.19
N VAL A 151 12.72 -7.11 35.20
CA VAL A 151 12.22 -7.60 36.48
C VAL A 151 12.64 -6.63 37.58
N GLU A 152 11.81 -5.64 37.83
CA GLU A 152 11.73 -4.93 39.09
C GLU A 152 10.33 -4.97 39.63
#